data_0e6dc5e7e10a349d98bc1d4918750d9e
#
_entry.id   0e6dc5e7e10a349d98bc1d4918750d9e
#
_cell.length_a   1.000
_cell.length_b   1.000
_cell.length_c   1.000
_cell.angle_alpha   90.00
_cell.angle_beta   90.00
_cell.angle_gamma   90.00
#
_symmetry.space_group_name_H-M   'P 1'
#
loop_
_entity.id
_entity.type
_entity.pdbx_description
1 polymer ?
#
loop_
_entity_poly.entity_id
_entity_poly.type
_entity_poly.pdbx_seq_one_letter_code
_entity_poly.pdbx_strand_id
1 'polypeptide(L)'
;MVAAFIDSVFVRKDVQQSLQTAANLLLMFLWEIFMIFPEKRWMHYVPSYIQDFLAAGLFMGSFGGAYMDLYYSFPAYDLVMHSVGGVLCTFVGYEILVCMQKRDKVKVDLPIVIFGAFGISFFAGTAWELFEFVFDQVAPQIGDAQHWSLALAEKAAEEHG
;
A
#
# COMPACT_ATOMS: atom_id res chain seq x y z
N MET A 1 -9.84 1.88 11.49
CA MET A 1 -8.77 0.85 11.62
C MET A 1 -8.76 0.17 13.00
N VAL A 2 -8.61 0.89 14.15
CA VAL A 2 -8.58 0.25 15.49
C VAL A 2 -9.84 -0.58 15.75
N ALA A 3 -11.02 -0.03 15.48
CA ALA A 3 -12.29 -0.77 15.63
C ALA A 3 -12.35 -2.02 14.74
N ALA A 4 -11.88 -1.93 13.49
CA ALA A 4 -11.81 -3.07 12.59
C ALA A 4 -10.83 -4.13 13.09
N PHE A 5 -9.70 -3.73 13.67
CA PHE A 5 -8.76 -4.65 14.30
C PHE A 5 -9.40 -5.39 15.49
N ILE A 6 -10.05 -4.66 16.39
CA ILE A 6 -10.75 -5.24 17.55
C ILE A 6 -11.83 -6.22 17.08
N ASP A 7 -12.63 -5.84 16.10
CA ASP A 7 -13.66 -6.71 15.53
C ASP A 7 -13.08 -7.99 14.92
N SER A 8 -12.01 -7.87 14.12
CA SER A 8 -11.33 -9.01 13.50
C SER A 8 -10.77 -10.00 14.53
N VAL A 9 -10.19 -9.49 15.64
CA VAL A 9 -9.59 -10.32 16.69
C VAL A 9 -10.65 -10.99 17.57
N PHE A 10 -11.63 -10.22 18.04
CA PHE A 10 -12.52 -10.67 19.12
C PHE A 10 -13.87 -11.16 18.62
N VAL A 11 -14.39 -10.63 17.51
CA VAL A 11 -15.72 -10.98 16.98
C VAL A 11 -15.60 -12.00 15.85
N ARG A 12 -14.87 -11.65 14.80
CA ARG A 12 -14.71 -12.53 13.62
C ARG A 12 -13.71 -13.65 13.87
N LYS A 13 -12.73 -13.43 14.75
CA LYS A 13 -11.62 -14.34 15.03
C LYS A 13 -10.86 -14.76 13.77
N ASP A 14 -10.76 -13.82 12.85
CA ASP A 14 -10.06 -13.96 11.58
C ASP A 14 -8.61 -13.52 11.76
N VAL A 15 -7.69 -14.49 11.74
CA VAL A 15 -6.26 -14.25 11.95
C VAL A 15 -5.67 -13.44 10.80
N GLN A 16 -6.04 -13.73 9.56
CA GLN A 16 -5.54 -13.03 8.38
C GLN A 16 -5.93 -11.56 8.42
N GLN A 17 -7.21 -11.27 8.60
CA GLN A 17 -7.74 -9.91 8.67
C GLN A 17 -7.17 -9.14 9.87
N SER A 18 -6.93 -9.83 10.99
CA SER A 18 -6.30 -9.24 12.18
C SER A 18 -4.86 -8.83 11.91
N LEU A 19 -4.06 -9.70 11.27
CA LEU A 19 -2.67 -9.42 10.90
C LEU A 19 -2.58 -8.29 9.87
N GLN A 20 -3.40 -8.32 8.85
CA GLN A 20 -3.44 -7.28 7.82
C GLN A 20 -3.83 -5.92 8.41
N THR A 21 -4.85 -5.89 9.25
CA THR A 21 -5.29 -4.65 9.93
C THR A 21 -4.23 -4.12 10.89
N ALA A 22 -3.54 -5.01 11.61
CA ALA A 22 -2.41 -4.64 12.48
C ALA A 22 -1.24 -4.07 11.69
N ALA A 23 -0.84 -4.73 10.59
CA ALA A 23 0.23 -4.27 9.73
C ALA A 23 -0.07 -2.88 9.14
N ASN A 24 -1.30 -2.67 8.67
CA ASN A 24 -1.72 -1.38 8.13
C ASN A 24 -1.80 -0.28 9.21
N LEU A 25 -2.21 -0.61 10.44
CA LEU A 25 -2.11 0.32 11.57
C LEU A 25 -0.66 0.73 11.85
N LEU A 26 0.27 -0.22 11.86
CA LEU A 26 1.70 0.07 12.04
C LEU A 26 2.23 0.95 10.91
N LEU A 27 1.86 0.67 9.66
CA LEU A 27 2.26 1.47 8.50
C LEU A 27 1.70 2.90 8.56
N MET A 28 0.49 3.11 9.06
CA MET A 28 -0.08 4.45 9.27
C MET A 28 0.75 5.27 10.27
N PHE A 29 1.32 4.63 11.29
CA PHE A 29 2.19 5.29 12.26
C PHE A 29 3.65 5.38 11.83
N LEU A 30 4.03 4.74 10.73
CA LEU A 30 5.42 4.71 10.25
C LEU A 30 5.97 6.12 10.02
N TRP A 31 5.12 7.03 9.53
CA TRP A 31 5.52 8.42 9.32
C TRP A 31 5.84 9.14 10.63
N GLU A 32 5.02 8.96 11.65
CA GLU A 32 5.28 9.53 12.98
C GLU A 32 6.59 9.01 13.56
N ILE A 33 6.89 7.73 13.34
CA ILE A 33 8.16 7.12 13.72
C ILE A 33 9.32 7.80 12.98
N PHE A 34 9.16 8.09 11.70
CA PHE A 34 10.19 8.79 10.92
C PHE A 34 10.41 10.22 11.40
N MET A 35 9.38 10.90 11.90
CA MET A 35 9.49 12.26 12.44
C MET A 35 10.25 12.35 13.77
N ILE A 36 10.47 11.24 14.47
CA ILE A 36 11.32 11.18 15.68
C ILE A 36 12.80 11.37 15.33
N PHE A 37 13.20 11.10 14.09
CA PHE A 37 14.58 11.27 13.64
C PHE A 37 14.96 12.76 13.51
N PRO A 38 16.28 13.11 13.57
CA PRO A 38 16.72 14.50 13.52
C PRO A 38 16.20 15.28 12.31
N GLU A 39 15.84 16.54 12.52
CA GLU A 39 15.27 17.47 11.53
C GLU A 39 16.08 17.62 10.22
N LYS A 40 17.37 17.27 10.21
CA LYS A 40 18.23 17.33 9.02
C LYS A 40 17.96 16.23 8.00
N ARG A 41 17.08 15.27 8.31
CA ARG A 41 16.74 14.20 7.37
C ARG A 41 15.71 14.68 6.34
N TRP A 42 15.78 14.12 5.14
CA TRP A 42 14.93 14.46 4.01
C TRP A 42 13.42 14.35 4.32
N MET A 43 13.05 13.47 5.25
CA MET A 43 11.67 13.21 5.68
C MET A 43 10.95 14.48 6.17
N HIS A 44 11.66 15.40 6.83
CA HIS A 44 11.11 16.66 7.30
C HIS A 44 10.77 17.66 6.18
N TYR A 45 11.23 17.39 4.96
CA TYR A 45 10.94 18.21 3.79
C TYR A 45 9.74 17.71 2.98
N VAL A 46 9.24 16.49 3.31
CA VAL A 46 8.08 15.90 2.63
C VAL A 46 6.81 16.59 3.10
N PRO A 47 5.97 17.08 2.17
CA PRO A 47 4.72 17.76 2.53
C PRO A 47 3.76 16.83 3.30
N SER A 48 3.02 17.41 4.26
CA SER A 48 2.08 16.65 5.11
C SER A 48 0.97 15.96 4.32
N TYR A 49 0.53 16.55 3.19
CA TYR A 49 -0.51 15.95 2.36
C TYR A 49 -0.13 14.57 1.81
N ILE A 50 1.17 14.27 1.67
CA ILE A 50 1.65 12.94 1.27
C ILE A 50 1.31 11.89 2.33
N GLN A 51 1.39 12.27 3.62
CA GLN A 51 0.98 11.40 4.72
C GLN A 51 -0.51 11.08 4.66
N ASP A 52 -1.33 12.12 4.41
CA ASP A 52 -2.78 11.98 4.30
C ASP A 52 -3.16 11.05 3.15
N PHE A 53 -2.50 11.18 2.00
CA PHE A 53 -2.71 10.30 0.85
C PHE A 53 -2.29 8.86 1.12
N LEU A 54 -1.13 8.64 1.75
CA LEU A 54 -0.70 7.29 2.13
C LEU A 54 -1.65 6.67 3.14
N ALA A 55 -2.07 7.43 4.16
CA ALA A 55 -3.04 6.97 5.14
C ALA A 55 -4.40 6.63 4.50
N ALA A 56 -4.87 7.45 3.58
CA ALA A 56 -6.11 7.20 2.84
C ALA A 56 -6.00 5.93 1.96
N GLY A 57 -4.88 5.73 1.26
CA GLY A 57 -4.64 4.52 0.47
C GLY A 57 -4.62 3.26 1.33
N LEU A 58 -3.90 3.28 2.45
CA LEU A 58 -3.87 2.17 3.41
C LEU A 58 -5.26 1.91 4.02
N PHE A 59 -6.01 2.96 4.33
CA PHE A 59 -7.37 2.83 4.83
C PHE A 59 -8.30 2.20 3.79
N MET A 60 -8.25 2.64 2.55
CA MET A 60 -9.07 2.08 1.48
C MET A 60 -8.72 0.60 1.23
N GLY A 61 -7.44 0.26 1.12
CA GLY A 61 -7.01 -1.12 0.91
C GLY A 61 -7.41 -2.05 2.04
N SER A 62 -7.14 -1.66 3.28
CA SER A 62 -7.37 -2.51 4.44
C SER A 62 -8.84 -2.50 4.90
N PHE A 63 -9.42 -1.32 5.08
CA PHE A 63 -10.80 -1.23 5.56
C PHE A 63 -11.80 -1.50 4.44
N GLY A 64 -11.65 -0.85 3.30
CA GLY A 64 -12.54 -1.06 2.16
C GLY A 64 -12.35 -2.45 1.54
N GLY A 65 -11.12 -2.78 1.20
CA GLY A 65 -10.79 -4.02 0.50
C GLY A 65 -11.04 -5.25 1.35
N ALA A 66 -10.27 -5.39 2.45
CA ALA A 66 -10.28 -6.61 3.24
C ALA A 66 -11.42 -6.66 4.28
N TYR A 67 -11.67 -5.57 5.03
CA TYR A 67 -12.68 -5.61 6.10
C TYR A 67 -14.12 -5.54 5.57
N MET A 68 -14.38 -4.74 4.53
CA MET A 68 -15.69 -4.63 3.88
C MET A 68 -15.88 -5.64 2.73
N ASP A 69 -14.94 -6.54 2.51
CA ASP A 69 -14.95 -7.57 1.48
C ASP A 69 -15.10 -7.02 0.03
N LEU A 70 -14.65 -5.78 -0.22
CA LEU A 70 -14.75 -5.17 -1.56
C LEU A 70 -13.87 -5.88 -2.60
N TYR A 71 -12.79 -6.52 -2.18
CA TYR A 71 -11.98 -7.37 -3.06
C TYR A 71 -12.79 -8.55 -3.63
N TYR A 72 -13.74 -9.09 -2.86
CA TYR A 72 -14.57 -10.22 -3.29
C TYR A 72 -15.87 -9.79 -3.96
N SER A 73 -16.46 -8.67 -3.49
CA SER A 73 -17.76 -8.19 -3.97
C SER A 73 -17.68 -7.31 -5.22
N PHE A 74 -16.52 -6.70 -5.48
CA PHE A 74 -16.32 -5.82 -6.63
C PHE A 74 -15.06 -6.22 -7.42
N PRO A 75 -15.19 -6.96 -8.53
CA PRO A 75 -14.05 -7.55 -9.26
C PRO A 75 -12.99 -6.54 -9.74
N ALA A 76 -13.38 -5.28 -9.97
CA ALA A 76 -12.45 -4.24 -10.39
C ALA A 76 -11.76 -3.52 -9.21
N TYR A 77 -12.09 -3.85 -7.95
CA TYR A 77 -11.57 -3.12 -6.80
C TYR A 77 -10.05 -3.19 -6.70
N ASP A 78 -9.50 -4.36 -6.93
CA ASP A 78 -8.06 -4.58 -6.95
C ASP A 78 -7.35 -3.73 -7.99
N LEU A 79 -7.82 -3.80 -9.23
CA LEU A 79 -7.26 -2.99 -10.31
C LEU A 79 -7.31 -1.50 -9.99
N VAL A 80 -8.41 -1.04 -9.36
CA VAL A 80 -8.53 0.35 -8.90
C VAL A 80 -7.50 0.64 -7.82
N MET A 81 -7.34 -0.25 -6.84
CA MET A 81 -6.38 -0.05 -5.74
C MET A 81 -4.94 -0.06 -6.23
N HIS A 82 -4.56 -0.97 -7.13
CA HIS A 82 -3.24 -0.97 -7.76
C HIS A 82 -2.99 0.30 -8.59
N SER A 83 -3.99 0.77 -9.33
CA SER A 83 -3.90 2.01 -10.10
C SER A 83 -3.71 3.24 -9.20
N VAL A 84 -4.52 3.35 -8.15
CA VAL A 84 -4.41 4.43 -7.16
C VAL A 84 -3.05 4.36 -6.44
N GLY A 85 -2.63 3.16 -6.02
CA GLY A 85 -1.33 2.93 -5.39
C GLY A 85 -0.17 3.35 -6.29
N GLY A 86 -0.20 3.01 -7.58
CA GLY A 86 0.81 3.43 -8.55
C GLY A 86 0.91 4.95 -8.70
N VAL A 87 -0.24 5.64 -8.77
CA VAL A 87 -0.29 7.11 -8.81
C VAL A 87 0.28 7.70 -7.52
N LEU A 88 -0.14 7.22 -6.36
CA LEU A 88 0.34 7.69 -5.05
C LEU A 88 1.86 7.47 -4.90
N CYS A 89 2.37 6.29 -5.25
CA CYS A 89 3.80 5.99 -5.21
C CYS A 89 4.59 6.90 -6.15
N THR A 90 4.04 7.26 -7.31
CA THR A 90 4.67 8.21 -8.23
C THR A 90 4.75 9.60 -7.61
N PHE A 91 3.67 10.07 -6.98
CA PHE A 91 3.67 11.36 -6.25
C PHE A 91 4.68 11.36 -5.10
N VAL A 92 4.70 10.30 -4.29
CA VAL A 92 5.68 10.15 -3.19
C VAL A 92 7.10 10.18 -3.75
N GLY A 93 7.37 9.43 -4.82
CA GLY A 93 8.67 9.41 -5.47
C GLY A 93 9.10 10.78 -5.98
N TYR A 94 8.19 11.52 -6.60
CA TYR A 94 8.44 12.89 -7.05
C TYR A 94 8.81 13.82 -5.89
N GLU A 95 8.02 13.82 -4.81
CA GLU A 95 8.27 14.67 -3.65
C GLU A 95 9.58 14.33 -2.94
N ILE A 96 9.92 13.03 -2.83
CA ILE A 96 11.21 12.59 -2.29
C ILE A 96 12.36 13.19 -3.10
N LEU A 97 12.32 13.08 -4.43
CA LEU A 97 13.39 13.60 -5.29
C LEU A 97 13.49 15.12 -5.21
N VAL A 98 12.35 15.82 -5.19
CA VAL A 98 12.31 17.29 -5.02
C VAL A 98 12.86 17.70 -3.64
N CYS A 99 12.52 16.98 -2.59
CA CYS A 99 13.03 17.23 -1.24
C CYS A 99 14.55 16.99 -1.16
N MET A 100 15.05 15.93 -1.80
CA MET A 100 16.49 15.67 -1.88
C MET A 100 17.23 16.79 -2.63
N GLN A 101 16.68 17.29 -3.74
CA GLN A 101 17.25 18.43 -4.45
C GLN A 101 17.31 19.70 -3.58
N LYS A 102 16.23 19.98 -2.86
CA LYS A 102 16.16 21.14 -1.95
C LYS A 102 17.20 21.03 -0.83
N ARG A 103 17.33 19.85 -0.22
CA ARG A 103 18.28 19.57 0.86
C ARG A 103 19.72 19.73 0.41
N ASP A 104 20.08 19.10 -0.70
CA ASP A 104 21.46 18.99 -1.16
C ASP A 104 21.82 20.15 -2.10
N LYS A 105 20.88 21.09 -2.37
CA LYS A 105 21.03 22.23 -3.27
C LYS A 105 21.51 21.82 -4.68
N VAL A 106 21.14 20.62 -5.09
CA VAL A 106 21.43 20.06 -6.42
C VAL A 106 20.22 20.39 -7.33
N LYS A 107 20.50 20.79 -8.57
CA LYS A 107 19.46 20.92 -9.59
C LYS A 107 19.51 19.72 -10.52
N VAL A 108 18.41 19.04 -10.63
CA VAL A 108 18.20 17.94 -11.58
C VAL A 108 17.10 18.36 -12.55
N ASP A 109 17.26 18.05 -13.82
CA ASP A 109 16.27 18.40 -14.84
C ASP A 109 14.95 17.66 -14.61
N LEU A 110 13.85 18.36 -14.86
CA LEU A 110 12.50 17.84 -14.63
C LEU A 110 12.25 16.45 -15.26
N PRO A 111 12.69 16.15 -16.49
CA PRO A 111 12.51 14.81 -17.05
C PRO A 111 13.16 13.70 -16.22
N ILE A 112 14.33 13.97 -15.64
CA ILE A 112 15.03 12.99 -14.78
C ILE A 112 14.26 12.78 -13.48
N VAL A 113 13.71 13.85 -12.90
CA VAL A 113 12.89 13.77 -11.70
C VAL A 113 11.62 12.94 -11.97
N ILE A 114 10.95 13.20 -13.09
CA ILE A 114 9.75 12.45 -13.49
C ILE A 114 10.10 10.97 -13.69
N PHE A 115 11.16 10.68 -14.43
CA PHE A 115 11.59 9.31 -14.69
C PHE A 115 11.97 8.58 -13.40
N GLY A 116 12.66 9.27 -12.49
CA GLY A 116 12.99 8.75 -11.17
C GLY A 116 11.76 8.47 -10.31
N ALA A 117 10.75 9.35 -10.36
CA ALA A 117 9.49 9.15 -9.66
C ALA A 117 8.74 7.90 -10.15
N PHE A 118 8.66 7.70 -11.46
CA PHE A 118 8.13 6.48 -12.05
C PHE A 118 8.94 5.24 -11.66
N GLY A 119 10.26 5.34 -11.65
CA GLY A 119 11.15 4.26 -11.22
C GLY A 119 10.88 3.84 -9.77
N ILE A 120 10.68 4.79 -8.86
CA ILE A 120 10.33 4.54 -7.47
C ILE A 120 8.96 3.85 -7.37
N SER A 121 7.97 4.33 -8.13
CA SER A 121 6.63 3.73 -8.17
C SER A 121 6.68 2.29 -8.69
N PHE A 122 7.39 2.06 -9.78
CA PHE A 122 7.56 0.73 -10.36
C PHE A 122 8.26 -0.23 -9.41
N PHE A 123 9.32 0.23 -8.75
CA PHE A 123 10.02 -0.55 -7.73
C PHE A 123 9.09 -0.90 -6.55
N ALA A 124 8.33 0.07 -6.05
CA ALA A 124 7.40 -0.16 -4.95
C ALA A 124 6.31 -1.17 -5.32
N GLY A 125 5.71 -1.03 -6.51
CA GLY A 125 4.71 -1.97 -7.02
C GLY A 125 5.28 -3.39 -7.18
N THR A 126 6.44 -3.52 -7.82
CA THR A 126 7.11 -4.83 -7.98
C THR A 126 7.47 -5.46 -6.63
N ALA A 127 7.96 -4.65 -5.68
CA ALA A 127 8.28 -5.14 -4.34
C ALA A 127 7.02 -5.61 -3.58
N TRP A 128 5.90 -4.94 -3.80
CA TRP A 128 4.61 -5.34 -3.24
C TRP A 128 4.14 -6.69 -3.80
N GLU A 129 4.11 -6.84 -5.12
CA GLU A 129 3.76 -8.11 -5.78
C GLU A 129 4.66 -9.27 -5.34
N LEU A 130 5.98 -8.99 -5.23
CA LEU A 130 6.92 -9.99 -4.74
C LEU A 130 6.65 -10.36 -3.28
N PHE A 131 6.29 -9.39 -2.45
CA PHE A 131 5.91 -9.63 -1.06
C PHE A 131 4.67 -10.53 -0.99
N GLU A 132 3.62 -10.23 -1.74
CA GLU A 132 2.39 -11.02 -1.80
C GLU A 132 2.70 -12.45 -2.26
N PHE A 133 3.46 -12.59 -3.34
CA PHE A 133 3.88 -13.91 -3.82
C PHE A 133 4.64 -14.72 -2.76
N VAL A 134 5.65 -14.11 -2.12
CA VAL A 134 6.44 -14.79 -1.08
C VAL A 134 5.57 -15.13 0.12
N PHE A 135 4.66 -14.23 0.52
CA PHE A 135 3.75 -14.46 1.63
C PHE A 135 2.85 -15.67 1.38
N ASP A 136 2.29 -15.79 0.19
CA ASP A 136 1.43 -16.92 -0.19
C ASP A 136 2.21 -18.24 -0.23
N GLN A 137 3.50 -18.22 -0.59
CA GLN A 137 4.33 -19.42 -0.57
C GLN A 137 4.74 -19.85 0.83
N VAL A 138 5.00 -18.89 1.74
CA VAL A 138 5.54 -19.18 3.08
C VAL A 138 4.44 -19.39 4.10
N ALA A 139 3.31 -18.72 3.95
CA ALA A 139 2.22 -18.72 4.91
C ALA A 139 0.85 -19.03 4.27
N PRO A 140 0.71 -20.09 3.46
CA PRO A 140 -0.53 -20.39 2.74
C PRO A 140 -1.71 -20.71 3.67
N GLN A 141 -1.45 -20.94 4.97
CA GLN A 141 -2.47 -21.21 5.98
C GLN A 141 -3.00 -19.94 6.66
N ILE A 142 -2.30 -18.81 6.49
CA ILE A 142 -2.61 -17.55 7.17
C ILE A 142 -3.31 -16.59 6.22
N GLY A 143 -3.04 -16.69 4.93
CA GLY A 143 -3.59 -15.78 3.95
C GLY A 143 -3.35 -16.22 2.53
N ASP A 144 -4.09 -15.60 1.69
CA ASP A 144 -4.18 -15.84 0.28
C ASP A 144 -4.16 -14.47 -0.42
N ALA A 145 -2.99 -13.83 -0.39
CA ALA A 145 -2.86 -12.43 -0.79
C ALA A 145 -3.04 -12.23 -2.31
N GLN A 146 -2.73 -13.27 -3.11
CA GLN A 146 -2.92 -13.25 -4.56
C GLN A 146 -4.13 -14.04 -5.05
N HIS A 147 -4.63 -15.01 -4.28
CA HIS A 147 -5.60 -16.01 -4.74
C HIS A 147 -7.01 -15.47 -4.99
N TRP A 148 -7.40 -14.35 -4.40
CA TRP A 148 -8.73 -13.83 -4.67
C TRP A 148 -8.90 -13.38 -6.13
N SER A 149 -7.84 -12.93 -6.82
CA SER A 149 -7.88 -12.66 -8.25
C SER A 149 -7.97 -13.96 -9.08
N LEU A 150 -7.30 -15.03 -8.65
CA LEU A 150 -7.37 -16.35 -9.27
C LEU A 150 -8.71 -17.03 -8.96
N ALA A 151 -9.18 -16.99 -7.71
CA ALA A 151 -10.47 -17.53 -7.32
C ALA A 151 -11.64 -16.86 -8.04
N LEU A 152 -11.57 -15.54 -8.29
CA LEU A 152 -12.54 -14.84 -9.13
C LEU A 152 -12.46 -15.28 -10.58
N ALA A 153 -11.27 -15.52 -11.13
CA ALA A 153 -11.10 -16.02 -12.49
C ALA A 153 -11.62 -17.47 -12.64
N GLU A 154 -11.35 -18.32 -11.66
CA GLU A 154 -11.90 -19.70 -11.62
C GLU A 154 -13.41 -19.71 -11.52
N LYS A 155 -13.98 -18.89 -10.63
CA LYS A 155 -15.43 -18.76 -10.49
C LYS A 155 -16.08 -18.21 -11.76
N ALA A 156 -15.48 -17.23 -12.41
CA ALA A 156 -15.96 -16.70 -13.69
C ALA A 156 -15.87 -17.75 -14.82
N ALA A 157 -14.83 -18.60 -14.81
CA ALA A 157 -14.71 -19.70 -15.76
C ALA A 157 -15.75 -20.79 -15.52
N GLU A 158 -16.12 -21.09 -14.28
CA GLU A 158 -17.18 -22.04 -13.93
C GLU A 158 -18.57 -21.53 -14.30
N GLU A 159 -18.82 -20.21 -14.20
CA GLU A 159 -20.11 -19.60 -14.56
C GLU A 159 -20.33 -19.47 -16.07
N HIS A 160 -19.27 -19.50 -16.87
CA HIS A 160 -19.31 -19.29 -18.32
C HIS A 160 -18.87 -20.52 -19.15
N GLY A 161 -18.47 -21.60 -18.52
CA GLY A 161 -18.14 -22.89 -19.14
C GLY A 161 -19.30 -23.84 -19.10
#